data_7fc1afae53a99b97cb0478f22384c7b6
#
_entry.id   7fc1afae53a99b97cb0478f22384c7b6
#
_cell.length_a   1.000
_cell.length_b   1.000
_cell.length_c   1.000
_cell.angle_alpha   90.00
_cell.angle_beta   90.00
_cell.angle_gamma   90.00
#
_symmetry.space_group_name_H-M   'P 1'
#
loop_
_entity.id
_entity.type
_entity.pdbx_description
1 polymer ?
#
loop_
_entity_poly.entity_id
_entity_poly.type
_entity_poly.pdbx_seq_one_letter_code
_entity_poly.pdbx_strand_id
1 'polypeptide(L)'
;MGYKTFDSAVAIARRIMATSVKEGDIVLDCTVGNGNDTLHLAKLVGDKGKVYGFDIQPVAIEITRKKLIENGLINRVILINDGHEKVDHYIKEELDFVIYNLGYLPKGDKSIITKASTTLVSIKKALSLLRGNGLLLVTSYTGHEGGKEEYDALLSFFKSLDQKKYNVLQFKFINQKNNPPILFGVEKL
;
A
#
# COMPACT_ATOMS: atom_id res chain seq x y z
N MET A 1 -17.31 14.69 -18.18
CA MET A 1 -17.82 14.29 -16.84
C MET A 1 -17.17 12.98 -16.44
N GLY A 2 -16.60 12.86 -15.22
CA GLY A 2 -16.01 11.62 -14.70
C GLY A 2 -16.93 10.92 -13.71
N TYR A 3 -16.65 9.65 -13.44
CA TYR A 3 -17.34 8.92 -12.38
C TYR A 3 -17.00 9.51 -11.00
N LYS A 4 -18.00 9.61 -10.10
CA LYS A 4 -17.80 10.25 -8.78
C LYS A 4 -17.44 9.23 -7.69
N THR A 5 -17.98 8.02 -7.75
CA THR A 5 -17.86 7.02 -6.69
C THR A 5 -16.88 5.91 -7.05
N PHE A 6 -17.01 5.34 -8.24
CA PHE A 6 -16.12 4.30 -8.75
C PHE A 6 -15.28 4.86 -9.91
N ASP A 7 -14.38 5.78 -9.59
CA ASP A 7 -13.53 6.47 -10.57
C ASP A 7 -12.23 5.70 -10.88
N SER A 8 -11.56 5.14 -9.85
CA SER A 8 -10.40 4.26 -10.01
C SER A 8 -10.17 3.40 -8.78
N ALA A 9 -9.40 2.31 -8.92
CA ALA A 9 -9.00 1.46 -7.81
C ALA A 9 -8.24 2.27 -6.73
N VAL A 10 -7.34 3.17 -7.14
CA VAL A 10 -6.57 4.05 -6.24
C VAL A 10 -7.50 4.98 -5.45
N ALA A 11 -8.50 5.56 -6.09
CA ALA A 11 -9.45 6.45 -5.40
C ALA A 11 -10.36 5.68 -4.43
N ILE A 12 -10.76 4.45 -4.78
CA ILE A 12 -11.48 3.55 -3.86
C ILE A 12 -10.58 3.22 -2.65
N ALA A 13 -9.31 2.85 -2.87
CA ALA A 13 -8.35 2.59 -1.79
C ALA A 13 -8.20 3.79 -0.86
N ARG A 14 -8.11 5.01 -1.40
CA ARG A 14 -8.04 6.25 -0.59
C ARG A 14 -9.29 6.53 0.23
N ARG A 15 -10.48 6.21 -0.29
CA ARG A 15 -11.72 6.34 0.49
C ARG A 15 -11.76 5.35 1.63
N ILE A 16 -11.37 4.09 1.38
CA ILE A 16 -11.26 3.08 2.43
C ILE A 16 -10.22 3.54 3.48
N MET A 17 -9.04 3.99 3.06
CA MET A 17 -8.01 4.56 3.94
C MET A 17 -8.58 5.68 4.82
N ALA A 18 -9.28 6.65 4.21
CA ALA A 18 -9.84 7.81 4.93
C ALA A 18 -10.92 7.44 5.96
N THR A 19 -11.60 6.31 5.80
CA THR A 19 -12.62 5.83 6.74
C THR A 19 -12.07 4.85 7.78
N SER A 20 -10.98 4.14 7.46
CA SER A 20 -10.41 3.09 8.32
C SER A 20 -9.32 3.59 9.24
N VAL A 21 -8.43 4.47 8.76
CA VAL A 21 -7.31 5.02 9.55
C VAL A 21 -7.80 6.07 10.52
N LYS A 22 -7.36 5.98 11.77
CA LYS A 22 -7.73 6.87 12.88
C LYS A 22 -6.53 7.62 13.43
N GLU A 23 -6.79 8.70 14.16
CA GLU A 23 -5.75 9.39 14.93
C GLU A 23 -5.12 8.43 15.96
N GLY A 24 -3.80 8.41 15.99
CA GLY A 24 -3.00 7.53 16.84
C GLY A 24 -2.61 6.19 16.21
N ASP A 25 -3.17 5.83 15.04
CA ASP A 25 -2.86 4.58 14.36
C ASP A 25 -1.39 4.51 13.91
N ILE A 26 -0.85 3.30 13.88
CA ILE A 26 0.47 2.96 13.31
C ILE A 26 0.23 2.29 11.97
N VAL A 27 0.67 2.94 10.90
CA VAL A 27 0.34 2.52 9.54
C VAL A 27 1.59 2.37 8.66
N LEU A 28 1.46 1.59 7.59
CA LEU A 28 2.55 1.26 6.69
C LEU A 28 2.18 1.53 5.23
N ASP A 29 2.99 2.34 4.57
CA ASP A 29 3.01 2.49 3.11
C ASP A 29 4.24 1.73 2.55
N CYS A 30 3.99 0.61 1.88
CA CYS A 30 5.05 -0.25 1.35
C CYS A 30 5.63 0.21 0.01
N THR A 31 5.07 1.26 -0.59
CA THR A 31 5.39 1.74 -1.94
C THR A 31 5.22 3.25 -2.01
N VAL A 32 6.07 3.96 -1.29
CA VAL A 32 5.97 5.42 -1.07
C VAL A 32 5.85 6.23 -2.36
N GLY A 33 6.70 5.91 -3.36
CA GLY A 33 6.69 6.57 -4.66
C GLY A 33 6.76 8.10 -4.55
N ASN A 34 5.78 8.76 -5.13
CA ASN A 34 5.68 10.23 -5.08
C ASN A 34 5.09 10.76 -3.75
N GLY A 35 4.90 9.92 -2.74
CA GLY A 35 4.48 10.27 -1.39
C GLY A 35 3.02 10.71 -1.25
N ASN A 36 2.15 10.41 -2.21
CA ASN A 36 0.76 10.87 -2.15
C ASN A 36 -0.04 10.15 -1.07
N ASP A 37 0.11 8.83 -0.96
CA ASP A 37 -0.59 8.03 0.04
C ASP A 37 0.09 8.17 1.41
N THR A 38 1.42 8.23 1.46
CA THR A 38 2.20 8.56 2.68
C THR A 38 1.75 9.90 3.29
N LEU A 39 1.61 10.96 2.47
CA LEU A 39 1.14 12.27 2.92
C LEU A 39 -0.29 12.21 3.45
N HIS A 40 -1.16 11.44 2.78
CA HIS A 40 -2.54 11.27 3.20
C HIS A 40 -2.63 10.52 4.53
N LEU A 41 -1.89 9.42 4.68
CA LEU A 41 -1.76 8.67 5.92
C LEU A 41 -1.25 9.57 7.07
N ALA A 42 -0.20 10.37 6.84
CA ALA A 42 0.37 11.26 7.84
C ALA A 42 -0.63 12.32 8.34
N LYS A 43 -1.59 12.73 7.50
CA LYS A 43 -2.69 13.61 7.92
C LYS A 43 -3.70 12.88 8.80
N LEU A 44 -4.03 11.63 8.46
CA LEU A 44 -5.06 10.85 9.15
C LEU A 44 -4.60 10.39 10.55
N VAL A 45 -3.36 9.92 10.67
CA VAL A 45 -2.85 9.40 11.95
C VAL A 45 -2.63 10.47 13.02
N GLY A 46 -2.61 11.76 12.64
CA GLY A 46 -2.43 12.88 13.60
C GLY A 46 -1.05 12.87 14.26
N ASP A 47 -0.93 13.66 15.35
CA ASP A 47 0.36 13.84 16.06
C ASP A 47 0.74 12.64 16.94
N LYS A 48 -0.23 11.79 17.28
CA LYS A 48 -0.03 10.62 18.14
C LYS A 48 0.26 9.34 17.35
N GLY A 49 -0.05 9.35 16.04
CA GLY A 49 0.15 8.19 15.18
C GLY A 49 1.49 8.21 14.46
N LYS A 50 1.73 7.18 13.67
CA LYS A 50 2.99 6.96 12.99
C LYS A 50 2.79 6.34 11.61
N VAL A 51 3.55 6.80 10.63
CA VAL A 51 3.58 6.21 9.29
C VAL A 51 4.98 5.66 9.04
N TYR A 52 5.07 4.38 8.69
CA TYR A 52 6.26 3.81 8.08
C TYR A 52 6.10 3.86 6.56
N GLY A 53 7.12 4.32 5.84
CA GLY A 53 7.09 4.41 4.39
C GLY A 53 8.33 3.79 3.77
N PHE A 54 8.15 2.75 2.92
CA PHE A 54 9.23 2.06 2.22
C PHE A 54 9.28 2.43 0.75
N ASP A 55 10.48 2.64 0.25
CA ASP A 55 10.77 2.63 -1.18
C ASP A 55 12.24 2.26 -1.43
N ILE A 56 12.51 1.44 -2.44
CA ILE A 56 13.87 1.07 -2.83
C ILE A 56 14.58 2.19 -3.59
N GLN A 57 13.83 3.13 -4.17
CA GLN A 57 14.38 4.23 -4.94
C GLN A 57 14.67 5.43 -4.04
N PRO A 58 15.94 5.85 -3.87
CA PRO A 58 16.28 7.01 -3.05
C PRO A 58 15.55 8.30 -3.50
N VAL A 59 15.31 8.45 -4.81
CA VAL A 59 14.60 9.60 -5.35
C VAL A 59 13.16 9.69 -4.85
N ALA A 60 12.47 8.56 -4.67
CA ALA A 60 11.11 8.51 -4.11
C ALA A 60 11.10 8.99 -2.65
N ILE A 61 12.08 8.53 -1.86
CA ILE A 61 12.27 8.93 -0.47
C ILE A 61 12.51 10.44 -0.36
N GLU A 62 13.38 11.01 -1.20
CA GLU A 62 13.69 12.43 -1.18
C GLU A 62 12.51 13.31 -1.63
N ILE A 63 11.79 12.91 -2.68
CA ILE A 63 10.57 13.61 -3.13
C ILE A 63 9.55 13.63 -1.99
N THR A 64 9.33 12.49 -1.37
CA THR A 64 8.35 12.36 -0.28
C THR A 64 8.78 13.13 0.96
N ARG A 65 10.06 13.09 1.32
CA ARG A 65 10.62 13.87 2.44
C ARG A 65 10.36 15.37 2.27
N LYS A 66 10.67 15.92 1.09
CA LYS A 66 10.41 17.35 0.78
C LYS A 66 8.92 17.68 0.93
N LYS A 67 8.06 16.86 0.34
CA LYS A 67 6.61 17.03 0.42
C LYS A 67 6.09 17.01 1.86
N LEU A 68 6.62 16.11 2.71
CA LEU A 68 6.25 16.02 4.13
C LEU A 68 6.72 17.24 4.91
N ILE A 69 7.93 17.75 4.65
CA ILE A 69 8.47 18.97 5.28
C ILE A 69 7.60 20.18 4.90
N GLU A 70 7.31 20.37 3.62
CA GLU A 70 6.47 21.47 3.12
C GLU A 70 5.06 21.47 3.73
N ASN A 71 4.57 20.32 4.14
CA ASN A 71 3.25 20.18 4.79
C ASN A 71 3.33 20.10 6.34
N GLY A 72 4.51 20.21 6.96
CA GLY A 72 4.69 20.13 8.41
C GLY A 72 4.44 18.75 9.01
N LEU A 73 4.57 17.65 8.21
CA LEU A 73 4.17 16.29 8.61
C LEU A 73 5.35 15.33 8.77
N ILE A 74 6.58 15.79 8.58
CA ILE A 74 7.76 14.92 8.59
C ILE A 74 7.96 14.17 9.92
N ASN A 75 7.56 14.76 11.03
CA ASN A 75 7.72 14.17 12.37
C ASN A 75 6.80 12.96 12.61
N ARG A 76 5.77 12.76 11.79
CA ARG A 76 4.84 11.62 11.85
C ARG A 76 5.27 10.43 11.00
N VAL A 77 6.35 10.60 10.18
CA VAL A 77 6.71 9.63 9.15
C VAL A 77 8.15 9.18 9.29
N ILE A 78 8.36 7.87 9.28
CA ILE A 78 9.67 7.22 9.19
C ILE A 78 9.83 6.71 7.77
N LEU A 79 10.64 7.40 6.97
CA LEU A 79 10.96 7.00 5.60
C LEU A 79 12.16 6.05 5.59
N ILE A 80 11.99 4.91 4.93
CA ILE A 80 12.97 3.81 4.88
C ILE A 80 13.32 3.55 3.42
N ASN A 81 14.60 3.78 3.08
CA ASN A 81 15.11 3.48 1.75
C ASN A 81 15.62 2.03 1.71
N ASP A 82 14.70 1.09 1.61
CA ASP A 82 14.99 -0.35 1.52
C ASP A 82 13.81 -1.08 0.86
N GLY A 83 13.98 -2.37 0.55
CA GLY A 83 12.93 -3.22 0.05
C GLY A 83 11.88 -3.53 1.13
N HIS A 84 10.61 -3.43 0.76
CA HIS A 84 9.49 -3.70 1.66
C HIS A 84 9.43 -5.15 2.17
N GLU A 85 10.12 -6.09 1.53
CA GLU A 85 10.25 -7.47 2.01
C GLU A 85 11.01 -7.58 3.33
N LYS A 86 11.68 -6.49 3.76
CA LYS A 86 12.41 -6.40 5.04
C LYS A 86 11.61 -5.69 6.15
N VAL A 87 10.31 -5.51 5.96
CA VAL A 87 9.44 -4.78 6.90
C VAL A 87 9.62 -5.21 8.36
N ASP A 88 9.78 -6.52 8.62
CA ASP A 88 9.98 -7.09 9.95
C ASP A 88 11.34 -6.78 10.60
N HIS A 89 12.32 -6.27 9.84
CA HIS A 89 13.57 -5.76 10.40
C HIS A 89 13.38 -4.39 11.07
N TYR A 90 12.49 -3.57 10.54
CA TYR A 90 12.29 -2.18 10.94
C TYR A 90 11.10 -1.99 11.88
N ILE A 91 10.04 -2.81 11.72
CA ILE A 91 8.79 -2.66 12.46
C ILE A 91 8.61 -3.85 13.40
N LYS A 92 8.38 -3.57 14.70
CA LYS A 92 8.15 -4.56 15.76
C LYS A 92 6.80 -4.37 16.46
N GLU A 93 6.14 -3.26 16.21
CA GLU A 93 4.83 -2.92 16.73
C GLU A 93 3.73 -3.43 15.79
N GLU A 94 2.52 -3.57 16.32
CA GLU A 94 1.36 -3.95 15.53
C GLU A 94 0.95 -2.80 14.61
N LEU A 95 0.45 -3.16 13.43
CA LEU A 95 0.00 -2.22 12.41
C LEU A 95 -1.53 -2.18 12.36
N ASP A 96 -2.09 -0.99 12.27
CA ASP A 96 -3.52 -0.77 12.10
C ASP A 96 -3.94 -0.85 10.63
N PHE A 97 -3.07 -0.34 9.73
CA PHE A 97 -3.34 -0.26 8.30
C PHE A 97 -2.07 -0.42 7.48
N VAL A 98 -2.19 -1.12 6.35
CA VAL A 98 -1.08 -1.32 5.40
C VAL A 98 -1.56 -1.05 3.98
N ILE A 99 -0.76 -0.36 3.17
CA ILE A 99 -1.06 -0.11 1.76
C ILE A 99 0.11 -0.45 0.84
N TYR A 100 -0.24 -0.99 -0.33
CA TYR A 100 0.64 -1.21 -1.48
C TYR A 100 0.02 -0.60 -2.73
N ASN A 101 0.81 0.15 -3.48
CA ASN A 101 0.55 0.53 -4.87
C ASN A 101 1.66 -0.10 -5.73
N LEU A 102 1.41 -1.29 -6.27
CA LEU A 102 2.42 -2.08 -6.97
C LEU A 102 2.70 -1.51 -8.37
N GLY A 103 3.87 -1.86 -8.93
CA GLY A 103 4.28 -1.41 -10.25
C GLY A 103 5.58 -0.61 -10.20
N TYR A 104 5.63 0.51 -10.88
CA TYR A 104 6.83 1.36 -11.00
C TYR A 104 6.53 2.81 -10.57
N LEU A 105 7.59 3.54 -10.20
CA LEU A 105 7.48 4.96 -9.88
C LEU A 105 7.15 5.77 -11.16
N PRO A 106 6.00 6.45 -11.23
CA PRO A 106 5.70 7.34 -12.35
C PRO A 106 6.79 8.41 -12.53
N LYS A 107 7.36 8.51 -13.73
CA LYS A 107 8.50 9.37 -14.07
C LYS A 107 9.84 8.96 -13.44
N GLY A 108 9.93 7.85 -12.75
CA GLY A 108 11.17 7.24 -12.27
C GLY A 108 11.76 6.24 -13.27
N ASP A 109 12.72 5.46 -12.81
CA ASP A 109 13.30 4.37 -13.59
C ASP A 109 12.28 3.23 -13.72
N LYS A 110 11.76 3.02 -14.93
CA LYS A 110 10.76 1.99 -15.22
C LYS A 110 11.31 0.56 -15.18
N SER A 111 12.64 0.38 -15.11
CA SER A 111 13.25 -0.94 -14.91
C SER A 111 13.10 -1.42 -13.47
N ILE A 112 12.86 -0.51 -12.54
CA ILE A 112 12.64 -0.79 -11.11
C ILE A 112 11.13 -0.94 -10.90
N ILE A 113 10.68 -2.19 -10.89
CA ILE A 113 9.28 -2.58 -10.69
C ILE A 113 9.16 -3.51 -9.47
N THR A 114 7.97 -3.55 -8.87
CA THR A 114 7.65 -4.56 -7.86
C THR A 114 7.67 -5.96 -8.48
N LYS A 115 8.03 -6.96 -7.69
CA LYS A 115 8.12 -8.36 -8.14
C LYS A 115 7.30 -9.26 -7.22
N ALA A 116 6.58 -10.21 -7.80
CA ALA A 116 5.76 -11.16 -7.05
C ALA A 116 6.52 -11.81 -5.87
N SER A 117 7.80 -12.15 -6.05
CA SER A 117 8.61 -12.79 -5.02
C SER A 117 8.82 -11.92 -3.78
N THR A 118 9.20 -10.65 -3.96
CA THR A 118 9.42 -9.71 -2.85
C THR A 118 8.10 -9.22 -2.26
N THR A 119 7.10 -8.96 -3.11
CA THR A 119 5.77 -8.52 -2.70
C THR A 119 5.06 -9.55 -1.82
N LEU A 120 5.08 -10.83 -2.18
CA LEU A 120 4.48 -11.90 -1.37
C LEU A 120 5.18 -12.08 -0.01
N VAL A 121 6.51 -11.97 0.03
CA VAL A 121 7.26 -12.00 1.30
C VAL A 121 6.84 -10.84 2.19
N SER A 122 6.79 -9.64 1.63
CA SER A 122 6.35 -8.44 2.34
C SER A 122 4.93 -8.56 2.89
N ILE A 123 3.98 -8.96 2.06
CA ILE A 123 2.57 -9.10 2.46
C ILE A 123 2.41 -10.11 3.60
N LYS A 124 3.09 -11.28 3.54
CA LYS A 124 3.06 -12.27 4.62
C LYS A 124 3.53 -11.69 5.94
N LYS A 125 4.63 -10.93 5.93
CA LYS A 125 5.17 -10.26 7.11
C LYS A 125 4.24 -9.14 7.60
N ALA A 126 3.71 -8.32 6.70
CA ALA A 126 2.76 -7.27 7.03
C ALA A 126 1.48 -7.85 7.66
N LEU A 127 0.92 -8.95 7.15
CA LEU A 127 -0.22 -9.64 7.74
C LEU A 127 0.09 -10.20 9.13
N SER A 128 1.33 -10.62 9.40
CA SER A 128 1.71 -11.07 10.75
C SER A 128 1.76 -9.91 11.74
N LEU A 129 2.19 -8.73 11.29
CA LEU A 129 2.22 -7.49 12.08
C LEU A 129 0.86 -6.79 12.17
N LEU A 130 -0.08 -7.10 11.30
CA LEU A 130 -1.40 -6.49 11.29
C LEU A 130 -2.17 -6.92 12.54
N ARG A 131 -2.75 -5.97 13.28
CA ARG A 131 -3.60 -6.26 14.46
C ARG A 131 -4.94 -6.89 14.07
N GLY A 132 -5.68 -7.38 15.02
CA GLY A 132 -7.11 -7.73 14.83
C GLY A 132 -7.92 -6.51 14.42
N ASN A 133 -8.83 -6.68 13.47
CA ASN A 133 -9.58 -5.61 12.78
C ASN A 133 -8.68 -4.63 11.98
N GLY A 134 -7.41 -4.95 11.77
CA GLY A 134 -6.51 -4.20 10.89
C GLY A 134 -6.79 -4.51 9.42
N LEU A 135 -6.44 -3.56 8.54
CA LEU A 135 -6.74 -3.63 7.12
C LEU A 135 -5.47 -3.52 6.27
N LEU A 136 -5.35 -4.40 5.27
CA LEU A 136 -4.30 -4.33 4.25
C LEU A 136 -4.93 -4.13 2.87
N LEU A 137 -4.46 -3.12 2.13
CA LEU A 137 -4.90 -2.83 0.76
C LEU A 137 -3.75 -3.00 -0.23
N VAL A 138 -4.03 -3.65 -1.36
CA VAL A 138 -3.06 -3.83 -2.45
C VAL A 138 -3.69 -3.42 -3.77
N THR A 139 -3.16 -2.37 -4.39
CA THR A 139 -3.50 -2.01 -5.76
C THR A 139 -2.49 -2.66 -6.71
N SER A 140 -2.96 -3.54 -7.58
CA SER A 140 -2.16 -4.29 -8.56
C SER A 140 -2.43 -3.80 -9.98
N TYR A 141 -1.36 -3.60 -10.74
CA TYR A 141 -1.39 -3.13 -12.13
C TYR A 141 -0.93 -4.26 -13.06
N THR A 142 -1.82 -4.72 -13.94
CA THR A 142 -1.54 -5.83 -14.88
C THR A 142 -1.06 -5.38 -16.26
N GLY A 143 -0.93 -4.07 -16.47
CA GLY A 143 -0.63 -3.49 -17.78
C GLY A 143 0.85 -3.26 -18.09
N HIS A 144 1.76 -3.72 -17.23
CA HIS A 144 3.22 -3.65 -17.45
C HIS A 144 3.84 -5.05 -17.40
N GLU A 145 5.10 -5.15 -17.83
CA GLU A 145 5.87 -6.40 -17.77
C GLU A 145 5.94 -6.94 -16.32
N GLY A 146 5.68 -8.22 -16.13
CA GLY A 146 5.63 -8.85 -14.80
C GLY A 146 4.36 -8.56 -13.97
N GLY A 147 3.55 -7.58 -14.36
CA GLY A 147 2.36 -7.17 -13.59
C GLY A 147 1.26 -8.23 -13.56
N LYS A 148 1.10 -9.00 -14.66
CA LYS A 148 0.14 -10.09 -14.69
C LYS A 148 0.56 -11.25 -13.80
N GLU A 149 1.84 -11.61 -13.82
CA GLU A 149 2.44 -12.66 -12.98
C GLU A 149 2.33 -12.29 -11.50
N GLU A 150 2.59 -11.02 -11.15
CA GLU A 150 2.44 -10.51 -9.78
C GLU A 150 0.98 -10.58 -9.33
N TYR A 151 0.04 -10.16 -10.17
CA TYR A 151 -1.40 -10.27 -9.89
C TYR A 151 -1.85 -11.72 -9.68
N ASP A 152 -1.46 -12.64 -10.57
CA ASP A 152 -1.86 -14.06 -10.49
C ASP A 152 -1.31 -14.71 -9.20
N ALA A 153 -0.07 -14.39 -8.82
CA ALA A 153 0.55 -14.82 -7.57
C ALA A 153 -0.16 -14.26 -6.33
N LEU A 154 -0.53 -12.98 -6.34
CA LEU A 154 -1.32 -12.35 -5.28
C LEU A 154 -2.70 -12.97 -5.13
N LEU A 155 -3.41 -13.16 -6.25
CA LEU A 155 -4.74 -13.76 -6.25
C LEU A 155 -4.71 -15.19 -5.69
N SER A 156 -3.72 -16.00 -6.10
CA SER A 156 -3.52 -17.35 -5.56
C SER A 156 -3.26 -17.33 -4.07
N PHE A 157 -2.37 -16.45 -3.61
CA PHE A 157 -2.04 -16.32 -2.19
C PHE A 157 -3.26 -15.87 -1.37
N PHE A 158 -3.97 -14.83 -1.79
CA PHE A 158 -5.13 -14.32 -1.06
C PHE A 158 -6.27 -15.34 -0.98
N LYS A 159 -6.49 -16.14 -2.03
CA LYS A 159 -7.45 -17.25 -2.01
C LYS A 159 -7.08 -18.36 -1.03
N SER A 160 -5.80 -18.52 -0.69
CA SER A 160 -5.31 -19.54 0.24
C SER A 160 -5.37 -19.12 1.71
N LEU A 161 -5.69 -17.85 2.00
CA LEU A 161 -5.79 -17.36 3.39
C LEU A 161 -6.97 -18.02 4.11
N ASP A 162 -6.73 -18.39 5.37
CA ASP A 162 -7.74 -18.99 6.23
C ASP A 162 -8.89 -18.00 6.51
N GLN A 163 -10.08 -18.31 6.01
CA GLN A 163 -11.29 -17.49 6.18
C GLN A 163 -11.73 -17.29 7.64
N LYS A 164 -11.20 -18.09 8.59
CA LYS A 164 -11.42 -17.90 10.01
C LYS A 164 -10.55 -16.80 10.63
N LYS A 165 -9.55 -16.34 9.88
CA LYS A 165 -8.58 -15.31 10.32
C LYS A 165 -8.60 -14.07 9.44
N TYR A 166 -8.99 -14.21 8.19
CA TYR A 166 -8.93 -13.14 7.20
C TYR A 166 -10.18 -13.11 6.34
N ASN A 167 -10.75 -11.94 6.16
CA ASN A 167 -11.76 -11.68 5.15
C ASN A 167 -11.09 -10.97 3.97
N VAL A 168 -11.22 -11.54 2.77
CA VAL A 168 -10.54 -11.02 1.57
C VAL A 168 -11.56 -10.67 0.51
N LEU A 169 -11.41 -9.49 -0.08
CA LEU A 169 -12.22 -9.08 -1.22
C LEU A 169 -11.37 -8.52 -2.36
N GLN A 170 -11.93 -8.49 -3.55
CA GLN A 170 -11.35 -7.93 -4.75
C GLN A 170 -12.33 -6.95 -5.40
N PHE A 171 -11.86 -5.73 -5.67
CA PHE A 171 -12.56 -4.79 -6.52
C PHE A 171 -11.95 -4.80 -7.93
N LYS A 172 -12.75 -5.17 -8.92
CA LYS A 172 -12.36 -5.18 -10.33
C LYS A 172 -13.43 -4.54 -11.18
N PHE A 173 -13.05 -3.59 -12.01
CA PHE A 173 -13.95 -3.05 -13.03
C PHE A 173 -14.17 -4.10 -14.12
N ILE A 174 -15.41 -4.49 -14.37
CA ILE A 174 -15.73 -5.60 -15.28
C ILE A 174 -16.01 -5.17 -16.72
N ASN A 175 -16.30 -3.88 -16.94
CA ASN A 175 -16.67 -3.30 -18.22
C ASN A 175 -15.67 -2.28 -18.77
N GLN A 176 -14.60 -1.98 -18.02
CA GLN A 176 -13.56 -1.05 -18.48
C GLN A 176 -12.53 -1.78 -19.35
N LYS A 177 -12.09 -1.10 -20.41
CA LYS A 177 -11.00 -1.55 -21.31
C LYS A 177 -9.65 -1.09 -20.73
N ASN A 178 -8.53 -1.57 -21.34
CA ASN A 178 -7.16 -1.14 -21.00
C ASN A 178 -6.65 -1.57 -19.61
N ASN A 179 -7.10 -2.72 -19.11
CA ASN A 179 -6.58 -3.33 -17.89
C ASN A 179 -6.47 -2.37 -16.69
N PRO A 180 -7.61 -1.80 -16.23
CA PRO A 180 -7.58 -0.92 -15.07
C PRO A 180 -7.01 -1.64 -13.86
N PRO A 181 -6.37 -0.91 -12.92
CA PRO A 181 -5.83 -1.49 -11.70
C PRO A 181 -6.91 -2.24 -10.90
N ILE A 182 -6.49 -3.30 -10.23
CA ILE A 182 -7.34 -4.15 -9.40
C ILE A 182 -6.95 -3.91 -7.94
N LEU A 183 -7.94 -3.70 -7.06
CA LEU A 183 -7.73 -3.51 -5.64
C LEU A 183 -8.09 -4.79 -4.88
N PHE A 184 -7.18 -5.28 -4.06
CA PHE A 184 -7.44 -6.28 -3.03
C PHE A 184 -7.54 -5.60 -1.67
N GLY A 185 -8.48 -6.05 -0.84
CA GLY A 185 -8.60 -5.68 0.56
C GLY A 185 -8.57 -6.94 1.42
N VAL A 186 -7.77 -6.92 2.48
CA VAL A 186 -7.66 -8.01 3.46
C VAL A 186 -7.89 -7.41 4.84
N GLU A 187 -8.91 -7.89 5.52
CA GLU A 187 -9.21 -7.57 6.92
C GLU A 187 -8.84 -8.77 7.79
N LYS A 188 -8.10 -8.52 8.86
CA LYS A 188 -7.74 -9.55 9.85
C LYS A 188 -8.76 -9.56 10.97
N LEU A 189 -9.25 -10.75 11.36
CA LEU A 189 -10.15 -10.94 12.51
C LEU A 189 -9.40 -10.94 13.84
#